data_b0b5d1a59acf6bdecca11adca4190eb7
#
_entry.id   b0b5d1a59acf6bdecca11adca4190eb7
#
_cell.length_a   1.000
_cell.length_b   1.000
_cell.length_c   1.000
_cell.angle_alpha   90.00
_cell.angle_beta   90.00
_cell.angle_gamma   90.00
#
_symmetry.space_group_name_H-M   'P 1'
#
loop_
_entity.id
_entity.type
_entity.pdbx_description
1 polymer ?
#
loop_
_entity_poly.entity_id
_entity_poly.type
_entity_poly.pdbx_seq_one_letter_code
_entity_poly.pdbx_strand_id
1 'polypeptide(L)'
;RPPRSTPKPSSAASDVYKRQASGGPFLKTSFENLKSATPEQACNHPNWKMGKKISVDSATMMNKGLEIIEASFLFGLSASQIEVVIHPQSIAHSFVYFDDGSVLSQLGLPDMRSAIAYALSHPGRIKSGVKALDLTQQESLEFHQPDLKKYKCLELAYLALEQGKSAPGTLNAANEVAVNAFLKNKIGFLDIPEVVEKTLQEVSCQNLDTLESVVENDQLSRKIAQSFVKSSD
;
A
#
# COMPACT_ATOMS: atom_id res chain seq x y z
N ARG A 1 -9.68 19.97 5.29
CA ARG A 1 -9.26 18.60 4.96
C ARG A 1 -9.30 18.44 3.45
N PRO A 2 -8.27 17.86 2.79
CA PRO A 2 -8.35 17.61 1.37
C PRO A 2 -9.55 16.70 1.06
N PRO A 3 -10.28 16.94 -0.02
CA PRO A 3 -11.39 16.09 -0.41
C PRO A 3 -10.87 14.69 -0.76
N ARG A 4 -11.55 13.69 -0.23
CA ARG A 4 -11.18 12.29 -0.41
C ARG A 4 -11.67 11.81 -1.78
N SER A 5 -10.80 11.19 -2.55
CA SER A 5 -11.16 10.63 -3.86
C SER A 5 -11.99 9.34 -3.76
N THR A 6 -12.06 8.74 -2.58
CA THR A 6 -12.82 7.51 -2.32
C THR A 6 -14.04 7.79 -1.43
N PRO A 7 -15.18 7.11 -1.63
CA PRO A 7 -16.32 7.22 -0.75
C PRO A 7 -15.91 6.91 0.70
N LYS A 8 -16.28 7.77 1.63
CA LYS A 8 -16.19 7.42 3.04
C LYS A 8 -17.25 6.36 3.33
N PRO A 9 -16.88 5.20 3.89
CA PRO A 9 -17.87 4.26 4.39
C PRO A 9 -18.81 5.00 5.35
N SER A 10 -20.11 4.91 5.18
CA SER A 10 -21.02 5.46 6.18
C SER A 10 -20.94 4.56 7.41
N SER A 11 -20.66 5.14 8.57
CA SER A 11 -20.49 4.42 9.83
C SER A 11 -21.70 3.58 10.29
N ALA A 12 -22.81 3.68 9.59
CA ALA A 12 -24.07 3.00 9.92
C ALA A 12 -24.38 1.77 9.06
N ALA A 13 -23.56 1.47 8.01
CA ALA A 13 -23.97 0.49 7.02
C ALA A 13 -22.82 -0.17 6.25
N SER A 14 -21.55 0.01 6.62
CA SER A 14 -20.42 -0.60 5.90
C SER A 14 -19.66 -1.55 6.80
N ASP A 15 -19.62 -2.81 6.41
CA ASP A 15 -18.90 -3.86 7.12
C ASP A 15 -17.43 -3.89 6.75
N VAL A 16 -17.12 -3.82 5.45
CA VAL A 16 -15.77 -3.96 4.93
C VAL A 16 -15.49 -2.96 3.82
N TYR A 17 -14.33 -2.32 3.90
CA TYR A 17 -13.75 -1.50 2.86
C TYR A 17 -12.62 -2.26 2.16
N LYS A 18 -12.74 -2.49 0.84
CA LYS A 18 -11.66 -3.15 0.08
C LYS A 18 -10.91 -2.15 -0.79
N ARG A 19 -9.60 -2.21 -0.67
CA ARG A 19 -8.64 -1.41 -1.43
C ARG A 19 -8.08 -2.22 -2.59
N GLN A 20 -8.12 -1.65 -3.80
CA GLN A 20 -7.56 -2.30 -4.98
C GLN A 20 -6.04 -2.21 -5.03
N ALA A 21 -5.39 -3.28 -5.48
CA ALA A 21 -3.99 -3.34 -5.85
C ALA A 21 -3.83 -3.89 -7.26
N SER A 22 -2.85 -3.40 -8.04
CA SER A 22 -2.52 -3.98 -9.35
C SER A 22 -1.83 -5.35 -9.25
N GLY A 23 -1.26 -5.68 -8.08
CA GLY A 23 -0.38 -6.82 -7.87
C GLY A 23 1.08 -6.57 -8.26
N GLY A 24 1.39 -5.39 -8.83
CA GLY A 24 2.75 -5.00 -9.21
C GLY A 24 3.35 -5.82 -10.36
N PRO A 25 4.64 -5.61 -10.67
CA PRO A 25 5.31 -6.29 -11.78
C PRO A 25 5.48 -7.79 -11.56
N PHE A 26 5.43 -8.26 -10.33
CA PHE A 26 5.67 -9.65 -9.97
C PHE A 26 4.40 -10.48 -9.74
N LEU A 27 3.21 -10.00 -10.13
CA LEU A 27 1.96 -10.71 -9.90
C LEU A 27 2.02 -12.17 -10.38
N LYS A 28 2.54 -12.41 -11.58
CA LYS A 28 2.63 -13.75 -12.21
C LYS A 28 3.96 -14.47 -11.92
N THR A 29 4.88 -13.86 -11.18
CA THR A 29 6.20 -14.44 -10.84
C THR A 29 6.04 -15.39 -9.66
N SER A 30 6.63 -16.58 -9.72
CA SER A 30 6.66 -17.51 -8.58
C SER A 30 7.52 -16.96 -7.44
N PHE A 31 7.25 -17.41 -6.21
CA PHE A 31 8.00 -16.95 -5.03
C PHE A 31 9.51 -17.25 -5.15
N GLU A 32 9.87 -18.42 -5.68
CA GLU A 32 11.26 -18.83 -5.86
C GLU A 32 12.03 -17.88 -6.78
N ASN A 33 11.38 -17.39 -7.82
CA ASN A 33 11.98 -16.47 -8.79
C ASN A 33 12.15 -15.04 -8.25
N LEU A 34 11.47 -14.68 -7.16
CA LEU A 34 11.64 -13.38 -6.50
C LEU A 34 13.04 -13.21 -5.86
N LYS A 35 13.74 -14.32 -5.55
CA LYS A 35 15.10 -14.26 -5.01
C LYS A 35 16.10 -13.57 -5.94
N SER A 36 15.87 -13.66 -7.26
CA SER A 36 16.72 -13.05 -8.28
C SER A 36 16.15 -11.76 -8.85
N ALA A 37 15.08 -11.21 -8.24
CA ALA A 37 14.45 -9.99 -8.72
C ALA A 37 15.39 -8.78 -8.59
N THR A 38 15.57 -8.04 -9.69
CA THR A 38 16.45 -6.87 -9.72
C THR A 38 15.68 -5.57 -9.50
N PRO A 39 16.38 -4.48 -9.11
CA PRO A 39 15.76 -3.16 -9.02
C PRO A 39 15.06 -2.70 -10.31
N GLU A 40 15.65 -3.01 -11.46
CA GLU A 40 15.09 -2.65 -12.77
C GLU A 40 13.76 -3.37 -13.01
N GLN A 41 13.69 -4.65 -12.68
CA GLN A 41 12.47 -5.46 -12.79
C GLN A 41 11.39 -4.95 -11.83
N ALA A 42 11.73 -4.67 -10.57
CA ALA A 42 10.81 -4.14 -9.57
C ALA A 42 10.28 -2.74 -9.93
N CYS A 43 11.09 -1.93 -10.63
CA CYS A 43 10.70 -0.61 -11.10
C CYS A 43 9.86 -0.62 -12.39
N ASN A 44 9.74 -1.74 -13.09
CA ASN A 44 8.98 -1.85 -14.33
C ASN A 44 7.50 -2.16 -14.06
N HIS A 45 6.77 -1.16 -13.53
CA HIS A 45 5.35 -1.32 -13.22
C HIS A 45 4.50 -1.42 -14.50
N PRO A 46 3.55 -2.39 -14.61
CA PRO A 46 2.80 -2.64 -15.83
C PRO A 46 1.92 -1.49 -16.29
N ASN A 47 1.35 -0.72 -15.35
CA ASN A 47 0.33 0.30 -15.64
C ASN A 47 0.78 1.74 -15.39
N TRP A 48 1.85 1.97 -14.60
CA TRP A 48 2.21 3.30 -14.13
C TRP A 48 3.70 3.58 -14.28
N LYS A 49 4.04 4.77 -14.78
CA LYS A 49 5.40 5.32 -14.66
C LYS A 49 5.50 6.11 -13.37
N MET A 50 6.20 5.57 -12.38
CA MET A 50 6.30 6.13 -11.03
C MET A 50 7.76 6.31 -10.63
N GLY A 51 7.99 7.01 -9.51
CA GLY A 51 9.31 7.07 -8.87
C GLY A 51 9.78 5.68 -8.42
N LYS A 52 11.10 5.47 -8.32
CA LYS A 52 11.70 4.17 -8.00
C LYS A 52 11.18 3.58 -6.68
N LYS A 53 11.11 4.42 -5.61
CA LYS A 53 10.64 3.96 -4.28
C LYS A 53 9.25 3.38 -4.33
N ILE A 54 8.28 4.11 -4.87
CA ILE A 54 6.88 3.66 -4.92
C ILE A 54 6.69 2.47 -5.89
N SER A 55 7.53 2.32 -6.90
CA SER A 55 7.51 1.15 -7.79
C SER A 55 7.92 -0.11 -7.05
N VAL A 56 8.97 -0.05 -6.21
CA VAL A 56 9.37 -1.17 -5.34
C VAL A 56 8.29 -1.44 -4.30
N ASP A 57 7.70 -0.41 -3.69
CA ASP A 57 6.58 -0.59 -2.75
C ASP A 57 5.36 -1.25 -3.41
N SER A 58 5.10 -0.96 -4.68
CA SER A 58 4.06 -1.66 -5.44
C SER A 58 4.42 -3.13 -5.68
N ALA A 59 5.70 -3.40 -5.99
CA ALA A 59 6.20 -4.76 -6.23
C ALA A 59 6.14 -5.64 -4.97
N THR A 60 6.42 -5.09 -3.79
CA THR A 60 6.35 -5.75 -2.48
C THR A 60 4.94 -5.74 -1.88
N MET A 61 4.02 -4.99 -2.44
CA MET A 61 2.72 -4.58 -1.88
C MET A 61 2.81 -3.76 -0.58
N MET A 62 3.97 -3.25 -0.20
CA MET A 62 4.10 -2.29 0.90
C MET A 62 3.30 -1.01 0.63
N ASN A 63 3.25 -0.54 -0.62
CA ASN A 63 2.41 0.62 -0.96
C ASN A 63 0.95 0.40 -0.52
N LYS A 64 0.43 -0.80 -0.75
CA LYS A 64 -0.92 -1.15 -0.32
C LYS A 64 -1.03 -1.29 1.19
N GLY A 65 0.01 -1.80 1.83
CA GLY A 65 0.11 -1.84 3.29
C GLY A 65 0.04 -0.43 3.92
N LEU A 66 0.78 0.53 3.39
CA LEU A 66 0.72 1.93 3.83
C LEU A 66 -0.66 2.56 3.59
N GLU A 67 -1.32 2.23 2.47
CA GLU A 67 -2.67 2.69 2.18
C GLU A 67 -3.73 2.09 3.11
N ILE A 68 -3.55 0.87 3.64
CA ILE A 68 -4.41 0.29 4.68
C ILE A 68 -4.30 1.10 5.97
N ILE A 69 -3.08 1.39 6.39
CA ILE A 69 -2.80 2.22 7.57
C ILE A 69 -3.44 3.60 7.39
N GLU A 70 -3.23 4.24 6.25
CA GLU A 70 -3.86 5.52 5.90
C GLU A 70 -5.39 5.45 5.98
N ALA A 71 -6.00 4.43 5.38
CA ALA A 71 -7.46 4.27 5.37
C ALA A 71 -8.01 4.08 6.80
N SER A 72 -7.32 3.33 7.65
CA SER A 72 -7.69 3.16 9.05
C SER A 72 -7.75 4.52 9.77
N PHE A 73 -6.71 5.33 9.67
CA PHE A 73 -6.68 6.64 10.31
C PHE A 73 -7.67 7.64 9.70
N LEU A 74 -7.85 7.62 8.37
CA LEU A 74 -8.74 8.57 7.69
C LEU A 74 -10.22 8.26 7.91
N PHE A 75 -10.58 6.99 8.03
CA PHE A 75 -11.97 6.54 8.10
C PHE A 75 -12.38 6.05 9.48
N GLY A 76 -11.43 5.83 10.39
CA GLY A 76 -11.69 5.27 11.71
C GLY A 76 -12.07 3.80 11.65
N LEU A 77 -11.48 3.04 10.71
CA LEU A 77 -11.73 1.61 10.52
C LEU A 77 -10.66 0.79 11.24
N SER A 78 -11.05 -0.34 11.80
CA SER A 78 -10.11 -1.36 12.31
C SER A 78 -9.41 -2.09 11.16
N ALA A 79 -8.30 -2.76 11.47
CA ALA A 79 -7.57 -3.57 10.49
C ALA A 79 -8.46 -4.66 9.86
N SER A 80 -9.36 -5.27 10.64
CA SER A 80 -10.29 -6.30 10.19
C SER A 80 -11.39 -5.79 9.23
N GLN A 81 -11.63 -4.48 9.21
CA GLN A 81 -12.60 -3.85 8.31
C GLN A 81 -11.97 -3.36 7.00
N ILE A 82 -10.67 -3.53 6.82
CA ILE A 82 -9.97 -3.11 5.59
C ILE A 82 -9.34 -4.33 4.95
N GLU A 83 -9.77 -4.66 3.74
CA GLU A 83 -9.19 -5.74 2.96
C GLU A 83 -8.51 -5.23 1.69
N VAL A 84 -7.61 -6.02 1.14
CA VAL A 84 -6.96 -5.79 -0.15
C VAL A 84 -7.46 -6.79 -1.17
N VAL A 85 -7.77 -6.31 -2.36
CA VAL A 85 -8.09 -7.13 -3.52
C VAL A 85 -7.14 -6.80 -4.66
N ILE A 86 -6.55 -7.82 -5.28
CA ILE A 86 -5.75 -7.66 -6.49
C ILE A 86 -6.71 -7.58 -7.68
N HIS A 87 -6.60 -6.49 -8.45
CA HIS A 87 -7.34 -6.25 -9.67
C HIS A 87 -6.36 -5.71 -10.73
N PRO A 88 -5.83 -6.58 -11.61
CA PRO A 88 -4.75 -6.23 -12.52
C PRO A 88 -5.11 -5.11 -13.50
N GLN A 89 -6.37 -5.06 -13.95
CA GLN A 89 -6.85 -4.04 -14.89
C GLN A 89 -6.95 -2.65 -14.27
N SER A 90 -6.96 -2.55 -12.93
CA SER A 90 -6.98 -1.29 -12.17
C SER A 90 -8.12 -0.33 -12.54
N ILE A 91 -9.25 -0.87 -12.97
CA ILE A 91 -10.46 -0.11 -13.31
C ILE A 91 -11.33 0.17 -12.09
N ALA A 92 -11.53 -0.83 -11.24
CA ALA A 92 -12.19 -0.67 -9.96
C ALA A 92 -11.16 -0.29 -8.90
N HIS A 93 -11.32 0.85 -8.24
CA HIS A 93 -10.31 1.41 -7.33
C HIS A 93 -10.59 1.14 -5.86
N SER A 94 -11.87 1.03 -5.48
CA SER A 94 -12.29 0.75 -4.10
C SER A 94 -13.67 0.13 -4.08
N PHE A 95 -13.96 -0.60 -3.00
CA PHE A 95 -15.24 -1.23 -2.76
C PHE A 95 -15.69 -0.96 -1.33
N VAL A 96 -16.99 -0.76 -1.16
CA VAL A 96 -17.66 -0.67 0.14
C VAL A 96 -18.70 -1.77 0.17
N TYR A 97 -18.57 -2.68 1.12
CA TYR A 97 -19.51 -3.77 1.37
C TYR A 97 -20.46 -3.35 2.48
N PHE A 98 -21.72 -3.69 2.32
CA PHE A 98 -22.78 -3.36 3.27
C PHE A 98 -23.36 -4.61 3.89
N ASP A 99 -23.96 -4.49 5.08
CA ASP A 99 -24.56 -5.61 5.83
C ASP A 99 -25.68 -6.32 5.08
N ASP A 100 -26.34 -5.62 4.14
CA ASP A 100 -27.37 -6.20 3.26
C ASP A 100 -26.80 -7.06 2.12
N GLY A 101 -25.46 -7.21 2.04
CA GLY A 101 -24.75 -7.95 1.00
C GLY A 101 -24.50 -7.14 -0.29
N SER A 102 -24.96 -5.90 -0.37
CA SER A 102 -24.67 -5.05 -1.53
C SER A 102 -23.23 -4.52 -1.53
N VAL A 103 -22.71 -4.17 -2.71
CA VAL A 103 -21.36 -3.64 -2.88
C VAL A 103 -21.40 -2.40 -3.76
N LEU A 104 -20.84 -1.29 -3.27
CA LEU A 104 -20.58 -0.11 -4.08
C LEU A 104 -19.10 -0.07 -4.46
N SER A 105 -18.81 0.25 -5.73
CA SER A 105 -17.46 0.40 -6.23
C SER A 105 -17.30 1.71 -7.00
N GLN A 106 -16.14 2.35 -6.83
CA GLN A 106 -15.73 3.44 -7.70
C GLN A 106 -14.90 2.88 -8.86
N LEU A 107 -15.39 3.07 -10.08
CA LEU A 107 -14.71 2.66 -11.31
C LEU A 107 -14.27 3.88 -12.11
N GLY A 108 -13.15 3.72 -12.85
CA GLY A 108 -12.60 4.73 -13.74
C GLY A 108 -11.35 4.23 -14.43
N LEU A 109 -10.94 4.91 -15.50
CA LEU A 109 -9.62 4.64 -16.09
C LEU A 109 -8.52 4.99 -15.06
N PRO A 110 -7.40 4.25 -15.03
CA PRO A 110 -6.29 4.50 -14.12
C PRO A 110 -5.53 5.78 -14.49
N ASP A 111 -6.08 6.94 -14.08
CA ASP A 111 -5.55 8.26 -14.37
C ASP A 111 -5.76 9.19 -13.18
N MET A 112 -4.66 9.69 -12.62
CA MET A 112 -4.68 10.57 -11.44
C MET A 112 -5.40 11.91 -11.68
N ARG A 113 -5.55 12.35 -12.93
CA ARG A 113 -6.29 13.58 -13.24
C ARG A 113 -7.73 13.52 -12.75
N SER A 114 -8.37 12.35 -12.75
CA SER A 114 -9.73 12.18 -12.20
C SER A 114 -9.78 12.46 -10.71
N ALA A 115 -8.87 11.89 -9.93
CA ALA A 115 -8.81 12.10 -8.49
C ALA A 115 -8.44 13.54 -8.14
N ILE A 116 -7.47 14.13 -8.84
CA ILE A 116 -7.02 15.52 -8.65
C ILE A 116 -8.14 16.50 -8.98
N ALA A 117 -8.83 16.32 -10.12
CA ALA A 117 -9.94 17.17 -10.52
C ALA A 117 -11.08 17.14 -9.49
N TYR A 118 -11.41 15.94 -8.97
CA TYR A 118 -12.41 15.83 -7.91
C TYR A 118 -11.96 16.50 -6.61
N ALA A 119 -10.69 16.33 -6.23
CA ALA A 119 -10.12 16.97 -5.04
C ALA A 119 -10.23 18.51 -5.12
N LEU A 120 -9.94 19.08 -6.27
CA LEU A 120 -9.97 20.54 -6.50
C LEU A 120 -11.39 21.11 -6.59
N SER A 121 -12.37 20.30 -7.03
CA SER A 121 -13.74 20.77 -7.30
C SER A 121 -14.78 20.36 -6.25
N HIS A 122 -14.37 19.61 -5.22
CA HIS A 122 -15.29 19.11 -4.19
C HIS A 122 -16.17 20.25 -3.59
N PRO A 123 -17.50 20.03 -3.42
CA PRO A 123 -18.26 18.79 -3.60
C PRO A 123 -18.70 18.51 -5.05
N GLY A 124 -18.49 19.45 -5.96
CA GLY A 124 -18.85 19.29 -7.37
C GLY A 124 -17.89 18.38 -8.13
N ARG A 125 -18.14 18.27 -9.44
CA ARG A 125 -17.26 17.54 -10.36
C ARG A 125 -17.01 18.39 -11.61
N ILE A 126 -15.73 18.50 -12.00
CA ILE A 126 -15.31 19.23 -13.20
C ILE A 126 -14.76 18.24 -14.24
N LYS A 127 -14.65 18.69 -15.49
CA LYS A 127 -14.00 17.91 -16.53
C LYS A 127 -12.52 17.72 -16.21
N SER A 128 -12.07 16.48 -16.05
CA SER A 128 -10.68 16.13 -15.76
C SER A 128 -9.81 16.03 -17.03
N GLY A 129 -10.43 15.98 -18.21
CA GLY A 129 -9.75 15.64 -19.46
C GLY A 129 -9.45 14.15 -19.61
N VAL A 130 -9.87 13.30 -18.68
CA VAL A 130 -9.77 11.84 -18.78
C VAL A 130 -10.91 11.32 -19.65
N LYS A 131 -10.61 10.34 -20.51
CA LYS A 131 -11.62 9.67 -21.33
C LYS A 131 -12.61 8.93 -20.41
N ALA A 132 -13.90 8.96 -20.77
CA ALA A 132 -14.90 8.21 -20.02
C ALA A 132 -14.61 6.69 -20.11
N LEU A 133 -14.81 6.00 -18.99
CA LEU A 133 -14.76 4.55 -18.96
C LEU A 133 -15.99 3.99 -19.69
N ASP A 134 -15.74 3.13 -20.68
CA ASP A 134 -16.76 2.35 -21.33
C ASP A 134 -16.63 0.88 -20.91
N LEU A 135 -17.57 0.43 -20.09
CA LEU A 135 -17.55 -0.94 -19.57
C LEU A 135 -17.83 -1.99 -20.67
N THR A 136 -18.45 -1.61 -21.76
CA THR A 136 -18.72 -2.53 -22.89
C THR A 136 -17.47 -2.88 -23.68
N GLN A 137 -16.41 -2.08 -23.52
CA GLN A 137 -15.10 -2.32 -24.15
C GLN A 137 -14.14 -3.10 -23.27
N GLN A 138 -14.57 -3.48 -22.06
CA GLN A 138 -13.74 -4.26 -21.14
C GLN A 138 -14.03 -5.75 -21.31
N GLU A 139 -13.00 -6.55 -21.59
CA GLU A 139 -13.14 -8.00 -21.74
C GLU A 139 -13.53 -8.69 -20.44
N SER A 140 -12.82 -8.37 -19.35
CA SER A 140 -13.07 -8.93 -18.02
C SER A 140 -12.57 -8.01 -16.92
N LEU A 141 -13.14 -8.15 -15.73
CA LEU A 141 -12.64 -7.58 -14.48
C LEU A 141 -12.28 -8.73 -13.55
N GLU A 142 -11.00 -8.94 -13.32
CA GLU A 142 -10.48 -10.02 -12.50
C GLU A 142 -10.19 -9.53 -11.09
N PHE A 143 -10.54 -10.35 -10.09
CA PHE A 143 -10.32 -10.05 -8.68
C PHE A 143 -9.73 -11.27 -7.98
N HIS A 144 -8.58 -11.09 -7.30
CA HIS A 144 -7.88 -12.14 -6.60
C HIS A 144 -7.53 -11.71 -5.18
N GLN A 145 -7.49 -12.67 -4.27
CA GLN A 145 -6.95 -12.40 -2.93
C GLN A 145 -5.41 -12.35 -2.99
N PRO A 146 -4.76 -11.44 -2.25
CA PRO A 146 -3.32 -11.42 -2.15
C PRO A 146 -2.81 -12.63 -1.35
N ASP A 147 -1.76 -13.26 -1.84
CA ASP A 147 -1.01 -14.28 -1.10
C ASP A 147 -0.07 -13.58 -0.10
N LEU A 148 -0.39 -13.60 1.18
CA LEU A 148 0.40 -12.93 2.22
C LEU A 148 1.79 -13.57 2.41
N LYS A 149 1.98 -14.85 2.06
CA LYS A 149 3.32 -15.47 2.06
C LYS A 149 4.22 -14.85 1.00
N LYS A 150 3.67 -14.57 -0.17
CA LYS A 150 4.37 -13.90 -1.25
C LYS A 150 4.57 -12.41 -0.96
N TYR A 151 3.56 -11.76 -0.41
CA TYR A 151 3.53 -10.33 -0.14
C TYR A 151 3.69 -10.05 1.37
N LYS A 152 4.80 -10.53 1.94
CA LYS A 152 5.10 -10.40 3.38
C LYS A 152 5.04 -8.96 3.88
N CYS A 153 5.40 -7.97 3.06
CA CYS A 153 5.28 -6.55 3.43
C CYS A 153 3.83 -6.13 3.69
N LEU A 154 2.86 -6.70 2.98
CA LEU A 154 1.44 -6.44 3.24
C LEU A 154 1.00 -7.04 4.57
N GLU A 155 1.44 -8.27 4.88
CA GLU A 155 1.18 -8.90 6.19
C GLU A 155 1.75 -8.06 7.34
N LEU A 156 3.01 -7.61 7.20
CA LEU A 156 3.67 -6.76 8.20
C LEU A 156 2.95 -5.43 8.42
N ALA A 157 2.33 -4.87 7.38
CA ALA A 157 1.54 -3.65 7.52
C ALA A 157 0.25 -3.88 8.33
N TYR A 158 -0.43 -5.01 8.14
CA TYR A 158 -1.56 -5.39 8.99
C TYR A 158 -1.14 -5.57 10.45
N LEU A 159 -0.04 -6.30 10.70
CA LEU A 159 0.50 -6.50 12.04
C LEU A 159 0.88 -5.16 12.71
N ALA A 160 1.54 -4.26 11.99
CA ALA A 160 1.89 -2.95 12.50
C ALA A 160 0.65 -2.10 12.81
N LEU A 161 -0.40 -2.18 11.99
CA LEU A 161 -1.66 -1.48 12.23
C LEU A 161 -2.37 -2.02 13.48
N GLU A 162 -2.43 -3.34 13.65
CA GLU A 162 -3.03 -3.98 14.83
C GLU A 162 -2.27 -3.65 16.10
N GLN A 163 -0.94 -3.63 16.05
CA GLN A 163 -0.09 -3.23 17.17
C GLN A 163 -0.28 -1.75 17.54
N GLY A 164 -0.53 -0.90 16.53
CA GLY A 164 -0.80 0.52 16.70
C GLY A 164 0.42 1.31 17.20
N LYS A 165 0.15 2.41 17.94
CA LYS A 165 1.19 3.26 18.54
C LYS A 165 2.28 3.65 17.53
N SER A 166 3.56 3.38 17.86
CA SER A 166 4.71 3.70 16.98
C SER A 166 4.94 2.68 15.84
N ALA A 167 4.30 1.50 15.86
CA ALA A 167 4.59 0.43 14.92
C ALA A 167 4.39 0.83 13.43
N PRO A 168 3.33 1.56 13.03
CA PRO A 168 3.19 2.05 11.65
C PRO A 168 4.34 2.99 11.22
N GLY A 169 4.80 3.86 12.11
CA GLY A 169 5.95 4.75 11.85
C GLY A 169 7.26 3.96 11.70
N THR A 170 7.49 2.99 12.58
CA THR A 170 8.64 2.07 12.52
C THR A 170 8.65 1.27 11.21
N LEU A 171 7.49 0.71 10.81
CA LEU A 171 7.34 0.00 9.54
C LEU A 171 7.76 0.89 8.35
N ASN A 172 7.26 2.12 8.29
CA ASN A 172 7.57 3.04 7.19
C ASN A 172 9.06 3.38 7.15
N ALA A 173 9.66 3.73 8.30
CA ALA A 173 11.07 4.08 8.39
C ALA A 173 11.98 2.91 7.95
N ALA A 174 11.68 1.70 8.42
CA ALA A 174 12.39 0.48 8.03
C ALA A 174 12.26 0.17 6.55
N ASN A 175 11.05 0.30 5.99
CA ASN A 175 10.80 0.08 4.58
C ASN A 175 11.59 1.06 3.69
N GLU A 176 11.64 2.34 4.04
CA GLU A 176 12.43 3.32 3.27
C GLU A 176 13.92 2.99 3.26
N VAL A 177 14.48 2.51 4.38
CA VAL A 177 15.87 2.07 4.47
C VAL A 177 16.09 0.82 3.60
N ALA A 178 15.23 -0.18 3.72
CA ALA A 178 15.34 -1.44 2.98
C ALA A 178 15.21 -1.23 1.47
N VAL A 179 14.20 -0.45 1.04
CA VAL A 179 14.00 -0.12 -0.39
C VAL A 179 15.20 0.63 -0.97
N ASN A 180 15.76 1.61 -0.22
CA ASN A 180 16.95 2.33 -0.66
C ASN A 180 18.18 1.41 -0.76
N ALA A 181 18.34 0.46 0.15
CA ALA A 181 19.40 -0.54 0.09
C ALA A 181 19.23 -1.48 -1.11
N PHE A 182 18.02 -1.97 -1.37
CA PHE A 182 17.70 -2.78 -2.55
C PHE A 182 17.99 -2.03 -3.85
N LEU A 183 17.53 -0.77 -3.99
CA LEU A 183 17.79 0.05 -5.17
C LEU A 183 19.29 0.31 -5.43
N LYS A 184 20.13 0.17 -4.41
CA LYS A 184 21.59 0.26 -4.48
C LYS A 184 22.26 -1.12 -4.61
N ASN A 185 21.51 -2.19 -4.83
CA ASN A 185 22.00 -3.58 -4.90
C ASN A 185 22.78 -4.02 -3.65
N LYS A 186 22.46 -3.51 -2.47
CA LYS A 186 23.07 -3.92 -1.20
C LYS A 186 22.37 -5.11 -0.55
N ILE A 187 21.09 -5.31 -0.87
CA ILE A 187 20.26 -6.43 -0.41
C ILE A 187 19.41 -6.93 -1.57
N GLY A 188 18.92 -8.17 -1.48
CA GLY A 188 17.98 -8.75 -2.43
C GLY A 188 16.55 -8.28 -2.20
N PHE A 189 15.65 -8.62 -3.13
CA PHE A 189 14.25 -8.24 -3.07
C PHE A 189 13.52 -8.84 -1.85
N LEU A 190 13.80 -10.10 -1.53
CA LEU A 190 13.19 -10.79 -0.39
C LEU A 190 13.77 -10.35 0.95
N ASP A 191 14.92 -9.66 0.98
CA ASP A 191 15.49 -9.12 2.21
C ASP A 191 14.74 -7.87 2.67
N ILE A 192 13.97 -7.19 1.77
CA ILE A 192 13.17 -6.01 2.13
C ILE A 192 12.22 -6.32 3.29
N PRO A 193 11.30 -7.32 3.19
CA PRO A 193 10.43 -7.66 4.29
C PRO A 193 11.17 -8.15 5.53
N GLU A 194 12.32 -8.80 5.38
CA GLU A 194 13.12 -9.26 6.53
C GLU A 194 13.69 -8.09 7.36
N VAL A 195 14.23 -7.07 6.70
CA VAL A 195 14.72 -5.86 7.37
C VAL A 195 13.58 -5.17 8.11
N VAL A 196 12.39 -5.07 7.48
CA VAL A 196 11.21 -4.47 8.11
C VAL A 196 10.76 -5.27 9.32
N GLU A 197 10.65 -6.59 9.21
CA GLU A 197 10.21 -7.48 10.28
C GLU A 197 11.16 -7.43 11.49
N LYS A 198 12.48 -7.57 11.25
CA LYS A 198 13.51 -7.47 12.29
C LYS A 198 13.49 -6.12 13.00
N THR A 199 13.28 -5.03 12.25
CA THR A 199 13.18 -3.69 12.84
C THR A 199 11.95 -3.54 13.71
N LEU A 200 10.79 -4.05 13.28
CA LEU A 200 9.57 -4.05 14.10
C LEU A 200 9.71 -4.85 15.39
N GLN A 201 10.49 -5.94 15.37
CA GLN A 201 10.76 -6.76 16.57
C GLN A 201 11.72 -6.09 17.54
N GLU A 202 12.73 -5.36 17.03
CA GLU A 202 13.78 -4.73 17.85
C GLU A 202 13.34 -3.39 18.44
N VAL A 203 12.55 -2.59 17.71
CA VAL A 203 12.08 -1.29 18.19
C VAL A 203 10.90 -1.46 19.14
N SER A 204 11.07 -1.01 20.38
CA SER A 204 9.99 -1.03 21.37
C SER A 204 8.81 -0.18 20.92
N CYS A 205 7.62 -0.77 20.89
CA CYS A 205 6.40 -0.08 20.51
C CYS A 205 5.90 0.81 21.65
N GLN A 206 5.79 2.12 21.39
CA GLN A 206 5.44 3.14 22.39
C GLN A 206 4.44 4.16 21.84
N ASN A 207 3.75 4.90 22.73
CA ASN A 207 2.92 6.02 22.31
C ASN A 207 3.80 7.15 21.78
N LEU A 208 3.29 7.83 20.73
CA LEU A 208 3.94 9.00 20.12
C LEU A 208 3.03 10.21 20.32
N ASP A 209 3.17 10.88 21.47
CA ASP A 209 2.26 11.95 21.88
C ASP A 209 2.75 13.34 21.43
N THR A 210 4.01 13.46 21.01
CA THR A 210 4.63 14.71 20.55
C THR A 210 5.33 14.53 19.21
N LEU A 211 5.57 15.64 18.51
CA LEU A 211 6.33 15.61 17.26
C LEU A 211 7.77 15.13 17.49
N GLU A 212 8.36 15.50 18.61
CA GLU A 212 9.71 15.08 19.01
C GLU A 212 9.77 13.56 19.14
N SER A 213 8.80 12.93 19.83
CA SER A 213 8.75 11.46 19.98
C SER A 213 8.57 10.74 18.65
N VAL A 214 7.83 11.32 17.68
CA VAL A 214 7.71 10.79 16.33
C VAL A 214 9.05 10.82 15.59
N VAL A 215 9.78 11.96 15.67
CA VAL A 215 11.09 12.12 15.02
C VAL A 215 12.13 11.20 15.63
N GLU A 216 12.15 11.07 16.95
CA GLU A 216 13.06 10.16 17.67
C GLU A 216 12.81 8.70 17.29
N ASN A 217 11.54 8.28 17.24
CA ASN A 217 11.18 6.93 16.82
C ASN A 217 11.58 6.65 15.35
N ASP A 218 11.39 7.61 14.44
CA ASP A 218 11.81 7.48 13.04
C ASP A 218 13.34 7.32 12.94
N GLN A 219 14.10 8.17 13.63
CA GLN A 219 15.57 8.11 13.64
C GLN A 219 16.09 6.79 14.21
N LEU A 220 15.53 6.34 15.35
CA LEU A 220 15.89 5.06 15.97
C LEU A 220 15.58 3.89 15.01
N SER A 221 14.38 3.87 14.44
CA SER A 221 13.95 2.81 13.52
C SER A 221 14.87 2.75 12.29
N ARG A 222 15.24 3.88 11.71
CA ARG A 222 16.19 3.94 10.59
C ARG A 222 17.58 3.44 10.97
N LYS A 223 18.08 3.80 12.15
CA LYS A 223 19.38 3.35 12.63
C LYS A 223 19.41 1.82 12.81
N ILE A 224 18.36 1.25 13.39
CA ILE A 224 18.22 -0.20 13.58
C ILE A 224 18.08 -0.91 12.24
N ALA A 225 17.23 -0.42 11.32
CA ALA A 225 17.10 -0.99 9.98
C ALA A 225 18.43 -0.98 9.20
N GLN A 226 19.22 0.08 9.33
CA GLN A 226 20.55 0.17 8.71
C GLN A 226 21.54 -0.88 9.24
N SER A 227 21.44 -1.29 10.50
CA SER A 227 22.30 -2.36 11.05
C SER A 227 21.98 -3.70 10.42
N PHE A 228 20.72 -3.98 10.12
CA PHE A 228 20.33 -5.23 9.43
C PHE A 228 20.74 -5.26 7.95
N VAL A 229 20.78 -4.11 7.27
CA VAL A 229 21.32 -4.01 5.91
C VAL A 229 22.83 -4.33 5.87
N LYS A 230 23.61 -3.89 6.86
CA LYS A 230 25.07 -4.11 6.92
C LYS A 230 25.46 -5.55 7.29
N SER A 231 24.61 -6.27 7.99
CA SER A 231 24.87 -7.66 8.40
C SER A 231 24.54 -8.69 7.32
N SER A 232 24.06 -8.25 6.15
CA SER A 232 23.75 -9.11 4.99
C SER A 232 24.94 -9.23 4.01
N ASP A 233 26.07 -8.55 4.30
CA ASP A 233 27.37 -8.70 3.62
C ASP A 233 28.17 -9.84 4.27
#